data_cb363cee388eb8b00e602bbab5172dcf
#
_entry.id   cb363cee388eb8b00e602bbab5172dcf
#
_cell.length_a   1.000
_cell.length_b   1.000
_cell.length_c   1.000
_cell.angle_alpha   90.00
_cell.angle_beta   90.00
_cell.angle_gamma   90.00
#
_symmetry.space_group_name_H-M   'P 1'
#
loop_
_entity.id
_entity.type
_entity.pdbx_description
1 polymer ?
#
loop_
_entity_poly.entity_id
_entity_poly.type
_entity_poly.pdbx_seq_one_letter_code
_entity_poly.pdbx_strand_id
1 'polypeptide(L)'
;AIGLKNVILIRPLAETKQGGRLVVIPESLWKRGNTLSVDSLGFTLASRDKVVEIKTYIEGELLEKKGREFILSLDTPVAICCGENMELDEAIAFINDRARDFINSNQKKFGENYDCYNAMQSVLAWDNIYDPGIRRVITPVSRIWSSEWFASEDFGGFTLFCWDTYFASMMLAVGNKELAYANAVEITKAITE
;
A
#
# COMPACT_ATOMS: atom_id res chain seq x y z
N ALA A 1 -0.18 4.74 -10.60
CA ALA A 1 0.23 3.43 -10.05
C ALA A 1 -0.93 2.45 -10.12
N ILE A 2 -0.65 1.19 -10.32
CA ILE A 2 -1.62 0.10 -10.27
C ILE A 2 -1.02 -0.98 -9.38
N GLY A 3 -1.79 -1.46 -8.39
CA GLY A 3 -1.37 -2.55 -7.51
C GLY A 3 -2.33 -3.72 -7.61
N LEU A 4 -1.81 -4.92 -7.78
CA LEU A 4 -2.57 -6.17 -7.78
C LEU A 4 -1.76 -7.27 -7.09
N LYS A 5 -2.39 -8.01 -6.20
CA LYS A 5 -1.75 -8.98 -5.33
C LYS A 5 -0.58 -8.33 -4.57
N ASN A 6 0.62 -8.79 -4.87
CA ASN A 6 1.87 -8.37 -4.22
C ASN A 6 2.71 -7.47 -5.12
N VAL A 7 2.15 -6.93 -6.20
CA VAL A 7 2.87 -6.12 -7.19
C VAL A 7 2.23 -4.75 -7.32
N ILE A 8 3.05 -3.71 -7.25
CA ILE A 8 2.68 -2.34 -7.57
C ILE A 8 3.49 -1.93 -8.79
N LEU A 9 2.81 -1.54 -9.87
CA LEU A 9 3.44 -1.00 -11.08
C LEU A 9 3.21 0.52 -11.14
N ILE A 10 4.30 1.27 -11.22
CA ILE A 10 4.29 2.73 -11.37
C ILE A 10 4.79 3.03 -12.78
N ARG A 11 3.97 3.72 -13.58
CA ARG A 11 4.30 4.09 -14.96
C ARG A 11 4.20 5.59 -15.15
N PRO A 12 5.09 6.19 -15.95
CA PRO A 12 4.88 7.56 -16.38
C PRO A 12 3.59 7.65 -17.22
N LEU A 13 2.90 8.76 -17.12
CA LEU A 13 1.83 9.08 -18.08
C LEU A 13 2.47 9.52 -19.39
N ALA A 14 1.83 9.21 -20.52
CA ALA A 14 2.36 9.48 -21.86
C ALA A 14 2.73 10.95 -22.13
N GLU A 15 2.18 11.87 -21.33
CA GLU A 15 2.40 13.31 -21.43
C GLU A 15 3.43 13.87 -20.45
N THR A 16 4.07 12.99 -19.62
CA THR A 16 5.06 13.45 -18.65
C THR A 16 6.36 13.83 -19.32
N LYS A 17 6.94 14.96 -18.89
CA LYS A 17 8.27 15.38 -19.33
C LYS A 17 9.30 14.34 -18.90
N GLN A 18 10.31 14.10 -19.74
CA GLN A 18 11.46 13.25 -19.40
C GLN A 18 12.21 13.79 -18.15
N GLY A 19 12.83 12.89 -17.41
CA GLY A 19 13.62 13.20 -16.22
C GLY A 19 12.82 13.16 -14.90
N GLY A 20 11.64 12.53 -14.88
CA GLY A 20 10.91 12.25 -13.65
C GLY A 20 11.69 11.31 -12.73
N ARG A 21 11.58 11.54 -11.42
CA ARG A 21 12.21 10.68 -10.41
C ARG A 21 11.18 10.15 -9.44
N LEU A 22 11.31 8.87 -9.09
CA LEU A 22 10.55 8.22 -8.04
C LEU A 22 11.48 7.97 -6.86
N VAL A 23 11.08 8.42 -5.68
CA VAL A 23 11.79 8.09 -4.43
C VAL A 23 10.95 7.07 -3.67
N VAL A 24 11.52 5.89 -3.44
CA VAL A 24 10.91 4.84 -2.62
C VAL A 24 11.64 4.80 -1.29
N ILE A 25 10.91 5.04 -0.21
CA ILE A 25 11.43 5.03 1.16
C ILE A 25 10.67 3.98 1.95
N PRO A 26 11.29 2.83 2.25
CA PRO A 26 10.66 1.84 3.11
C PRO A 26 10.70 2.29 4.57
N GLU A 27 9.57 2.17 5.24
CA GLU A 27 9.44 2.47 6.66
C GLU A 27 8.58 1.43 7.38
N SER A 28 8.89 1.22 8.66
CA SER A 28 8.01 0.48 9.55
C SER A 28 7.13 1.46 10.31
N LEU A 29 5.82 1.36 10.09
CA LEU A 29 4.86 2.19 10.81
C LEU A 29 4.78 1.76 12.28
N TRP A 30 4.43 2.74 13.15
CA TRP A 30 4.22 2.57 14.59
C TRP A 30 5.40 2.06 15.41
N LYS A 31 6.61 2.02 14.89
CA LYS A 31 7.84 1.63 15.64
C LYS A 31 7.64 0.46 16.63
N ARG A 32 6.74 -0.49 16.33
CA ARG A 32 6.38 -1.60 17.23
C ARG A 32 7.45 -2.68 17.34
N GLY A 33 8.72 -2.29 17.24
CA GLY A 33 9.84 -3.21 17.32
C GLY A 33 10.05 -4.05 16.06
N ASN A 34 9.38 -3.72 14.95
CA ASN A 34 9.65 -4.32 13.65
C ASN A 34 11.05 -3.92 13.19
N THR A 35 11.74 -4.84 12.52
CA THR A 35 13.06 -4.59 11.93
C THR A 35 12.92 -4.37 10.44
N LEU A 36 13.60 -3.35 9.95
CA LEU A 36 13.71 -3.04 8.53
C LEU A 36 15.17 -3.17 8.12
N SER A 37 15.45 -4.04 7.18
CA SER A 37 16.75 -4.14 6.51
C SER A 37 16.62 -3.75 5.04
N VAL A 38 17.65 -3.11 4.49
CA VAL A 38 17.67 -2.60 3.11
C VAL A 38 18.90 -3.12 2.41
N ASP A 39 18.74 -3.77 1.27
CA ASP A 39 19.82 -4.25 0.42
C ASP A 39 19.86 -3.50 -0.93
N SER A 40 20.61 -4.01 -1.90
CA SER A 40 20.73 -3.40 -3.23
C SER A 40 19.50 -3.59 -4.11
N LEU A 41 18.70 -4.62 -3.84
CA LEU A 41 17.57 -5.04 -4.66
C LEU A 41 16.22 -4.64 -4.06
N GLY A 42 16.21 -4.17 -2.80
CA GLY A 42 14.98 -3.82 -2.12
C GLY A 42 15.13 -3.75 -0.61
N PHE A 43 14.13 -4.26 0.09
CA PHE A 43 14.11 -4.24 1.55
C PHE A 43 13.34 -5.43 2.14
N THR A 44 13.65 -5.74 3.38
CA THR A 44 12.94 -6.77 4.15
C THR A 44 12.38 -6.15 5.42
N LEU A 45 11.09 -6.34 5.64
CA LEU A 45 10.40 -5.99 6.89
C LEU A 45 10.10 -7.26 7.66
N ALA A 46 10.60 -7.35 8.89
CA ALA A 46 10.30 -8.46 9.79
C ALA A 46 9.57 -7.96 11.04
N SER A 47 8.56 -8.72 11.47
CA SER A 47 7.88 -8.47 12.74
C SER A 47 8.82 -8.67 13.94
N ARG A 48 8.49 -8.05 15.08
CA ARG A 48 9.30 -8.12 16.31
C ARG A 48 9.63 -9.56 16.75
N ASP A 49 8.66 -10.45 16.61
CA ASP A 49 8.77 -11.88 16.92
C ASP A 49 9.40 -12.71 15.78
N LYS A 50 9.72 -12.04 14.64
CA LYS A 50 10.23 -12.65 13.41
C LYS A 50 9.35 -13.76 12.83
N VAL A 51 8.09 -13.80 13.21
CA VAL A 51 7.12 -14.78 12.66
C VAL A 51 6.67 -14.36 11.25
N VAL A 52 6.64 -13.05 10.99
CA VAL A 52 6.36 -12.52 9.67
C VAL A 52 7.59 -11.81 9.14
N GLU A 53 8.06 -12.25 7.99
CA GLU A 53 9.13 -11.61 7.24
C GLU A 53 8.68 -11.43 5.80
N ILE A 54 8.71 -10.19 5.33
CA ILE A 54 8.29 -9.82 3.98
C ILE A 54 9.46 -9.17 3.28
N LYS A 55 9.99 -9.83 2.27
CA LYS A 55 10.97 -9.26 1.36
C LYS A 55 10.25 -8.53 0.23
N THR A 56 10.72 -7.35 -0.09
CA THR A 56 10.17 -6.50 -1.15
C THR A 56 11.31 -6.17 -2.13
N TYR A 57 11.06 -6.41 -3.41
CA TYR A 57 11.99 -6.16 -4.49
C TYR A 57 11.55 -4.92 -5.26
N ILE A 58 12.52 -4.16 -5.76
CA ILE A 58 12.30 -2.95 -6.55
C ILE A 58 12.98 -3.16 -7.90
N GLU A 59 12.17 -3.22 -8.95
CA GLU A 59 12.62 -3.40 -10.33
C GLU A 59 12.41 -2.09 -11.11
N GLY A 60 13.45 -1.61 -11.76
CA GLY A 60 13.45 -0.36 -12.51
C GLY A 60 14.86 0.22 -12.62
N GLU A 61 14.99 1.33 -13.33
CA GLU A 61 16.26 2.01 -13.50
C GLU A 61 16.62 2.78 -12.21
N LEU A 62 17.54 2.20 -11.41
CA LEU A 62 18.05 2.82 -10.19
C LEU A 62 19.08 3.91 -10.56
N LEU A 63 18.76 5.16 -10.23
CA LEU A 63 19.67 6.30 -10.43
C LEU A 63 20.63 6.47 -9.25
N GLU A 64 20.13 6.32 -8.03
CA GLU A 64 20.88 6.52 -6.81
C GLU A 64 20.26 5.77 -5.64
N LYS A 65 21.10 5.36 -4.68
CA LYS A 65 20.67 4.83 -3.39
C LYS A 65 21.32 5.62 -2.26
N LYS A 66 20.51 6.23 -1.39
CA LYS A 66 20.94 7.00 -0.23
C LYS A 66 20.39 6.39 1.06
N GLY A 67 21.18 5.64 1.78
CA GLY A 67 20.71 4.97 2.99
C GLY A 67 19.52 4.04 2.70
N ARG A 68 18.33 4.44 3.12
CA ARG A 68 17.08 3.70 2.85
C ARG A 68 16.34 4.16 1.60
N GLU A 69 16.76 5.26 0.98
CA GLU A 69 16.07 5.82 -0.18
C GLU A 69 16.55 5.16 -1.46
N PHE A 70 15.62 4.70 -2.29
CA PHE A 70 15.86 4.28 -3.66
C PHE A 70 15.34 5.39 -4.57
N ILE A 71 16.22 5.99 -5.36
CA ILE A 71 15.90 7.03 -6.33
C ILE A 71 15.94 6.40 -7.72
N LEU A 72 14.77 6.26 -8.35
CA LEU A 72 14.60 5.60 -9.63
C LEU A 72 14.19 6.61 -10.71
N SER A 73 14.56 6.31 -11.95
CA SER A 73 14.04 7.01 -13.12
C SER A 73 12.55 6.69 -13.30
N LEU A 74 11.74 7.70 -13.61
CA LEU A 74 10.37 7.52 -14.09
C LEU A 74 10.24 7.63 -15.61
N ASP A 75 11.36 7.66 -16.34
CA ASP A 75 11.33 7.58 -17.81
C ASP A 75 10.97 6.16 -18.28
N THR A 76 11.17 5.19 -17.39
CA THR A 76 10.75 3.79 -17.54
C THR A 76 9.81 3.38 -16.41
N PRO A 77 9.00 2.32 -16.59
CA PRO A 77 8.19 1.77 -15.51
C PRO A 77 9.03 1.27 -14.33
N VAL A 78 8.46 1.32 -13.14
CA VAL A 78 9.02 0.76 -11.90
C VAL A 78 8.03 -0.23 -11.31
N ALA A 79 8.50 -1.43 -10.96
CA ALA A 79 7.71 -2.41 -10.23
C ALA A 79 8.23 -2.58 -8.80
N ILE A 80 7.31 -2.71 -7.84
CA ILE A 80 7.57 -3.05 -6.45
C ILE A 80 6.85 -4.36 -6.17
N CYS A 81 7.61 -5.42 -5.89
CA CYS A 81 7.12 -6.78 -5.74
C CYS A 81 7.35 -7.27 -4.31
N CYS A 82 6.29 -7.67 -3.60
CA CYS A 82 6.36 -8.16 -2.23
C CYS A 82 6.31 -9.69 -2.20
N GLY A 83 7.26 -10.33 -1.50
CA GLY A 83 7.34 -11.78 -1.29
C GLY A 83 8.10 -12.51 -2.39
N GLU A 84 7.75 -12.33 -3.65
CA GLU A 84 8.41 -12.94 -4.79
C GLU A 84 9.04 -11.88 -5.68
N ASN A 85 10.25 -12.16 -6.17
CA ASN A 85 10.86 -11.32 -7.19
C ASN A 85 10.18 -11.60 -8.53
N MET A 86 9.92 -10.54 -9.28
CA MET A 86 9.33 -10.61 -10.62
C MET A 86 10.07 -9.61 -11.50
N GLU A 87 10.59 -10.06 -12.60
CA GLU A 87 11.25 -9.20 -13.58
C GLU A 87 10.29 -8.11 -14.10
N LEU A 88 10.80 -6.95 -14.45
CA LEU A 88 9.98 -5.79 -14.80
C LEU A 88 8.97 -6.09 -15.93
N ASP A 89 9.39 -6.76 -17.00
CA ASP A 89 8.51 -7.11 -18.12
C ASP A 89 7.41 -8.10 -17.71
N GLU A 90 7.73 -9.03 -16.82
CA GLU A 90 6.78 -9.97 -16.27
C GLU A 90 5.76 -9.24 -15.38
N ALA A 91 6.22 -8.31 -14.54
CA ALA A 91 5.35 -7.48 -13.71
C ALA A 91 4.40 -6.62 -14.56
N ILE A 92 4.90 -6.05 -15.65
CA ILE A 92 4.11 -5.26 -16.60
C ILE A 92 3.02 -6.14 -17.27
N ALA A 93 3.38 -7.32 -17.75
CA ALA A 93 2.45 -8.25 -18.39
C ALA A 93 1.39 -8.70 -17.38
N PHE A 94 1.80 -9.12 -16.19
CA PHE A 94 0.92 -9.55 -15.13
C PHE A 94 -0.11 -8.47 -14.74
N ILE A 95 0.34 -7.24 -14.52
CA ILE A 95 -0.54 -6.12 -14.15
C ILE A 95 -1.51 -5.79 -15.30
N ASN A 96 -1.04 -5.74 -16.54
CA ASN A 96 -1.90 -5.39 -17.68
C ASN A 96 -3.03 -6.39 -17.88
N ASP A 97 -2.75 -7.69 -17.78
CA ASP A 97 -3.75 -8.73 -17.94
C ASP A 97 -4.76 -8.71 -16.79
N ARG A 98 -4.28 -8.65 -15.56
CA ARG A 98 -5.15 -8.66 -14.38
C ARG A 98 -5.95 -7.37 -14.21
N ALA A 99 -5.37 -6.21 -14.54
CA ALA A 99 -6.08 -4.93 -14.49
C ALA A 99 -7.23 -4.92 -15.48
N ARG A 100 -7.03 -5.43 -16.70
CA ARG A 100 -8.09 -5.53 -17.71
C ARG A 100 -9.24 -6.41 -17.25
N ASP A 101 -8.96 -7.60 -16.71
CA ASP A 101 -9.97 -8.51 -16.21
C ASP A 101 -10.74 -7.90 -15.01
N PHE A 102 -10.02 -7.25 -14.10
CA PHE A 102 -10.60 -6.57 -12.94
C PHE A 102 -11.54 -5.43 -13.37
N ILE A 103 -11.08 -4.57 -14.28
CA ILE A 103 -11.88 -3.45 -14.82
C ILE A 103 -13.14 -3.98 -15.48
N ASN A 104 -13.01 -4.93 -16.41
CA ASN A 104 -14.13 -5.50 -17.15
C ASN A 104 -15.16 -6.15 -16.20
N SER A 105 -14.69 -6.90 -15.22
CA SER A 105 -15.54 -7.55 -14.22
C SER A 105 -16.31 -6.52 -13.38
N ASN A 106 -15.65 -5.47 -12.92
CA ASN A 106 -16.27 -4.43 -12.11
C ASN A 106 -17.22 -3.54 -12.94
N GLN A 107 -16.87 -3.22 -14.18
CA GLN A 107 -17.79 -2.50 -15.09
C GLN A 107 -19.06 -3.30 -15.32
N LYS A 108 -18.95 -4.62 -15.51
CA LYS A 108 -20.12 -5.50 -15.64
C LYS A 108 -20.95 -5.54 -14.34
N LYS A 109 -20.30 -5.54 -13.18
CA LYS A 109 -20.96 -5.63 -11.87
C LYS A 109 -21.68 -4.35 -11.49
N PHE A 110 -21.07 -3.20 -11.73
CA PHE A 110 -21.51 -1.90 -11.22
C PHE A 110 -22.18 -1.02 -12.28
N GLY A 111 -22.05 -1.35 -13.59
CA GLY A 111 -22.69 -0.62 -14.69
C GLY A 111 -22.40 0.88 -14.64
N GLU A 112 -23.44 1.67 -14.63
CA GLU A 112 -23.36 3.15 -14.58
C GLU A 112 -22.68 3.69 -13.30
N ASN A 113 -22.66 2.92 -12.23
CA ASN A 113 -22.04 3.30 -10.96
C ASN A 113 -20.54 2.91 -10.88
N TYR A 114 -19.96 2.37 -11.95
CA TYR A 114 -18.57 1.90 -11.94
C TYR A 114 -17.58 3.01 -11.59
N ASP A 115 -17.73 4.21 -12.12
CA ASP A 115 -16.79 5.30 -11.85
C ASP A 115 -16.83 5.73 -10.37
N CYS A 116 -18.03 5.78 -9.78
CA CYS A 116 -18.18 6.06 -8.35
C CYS A 116 -17.53 4.95 -7.49
N TYR A 117 -17.79 3.68 -7.83
CA TYR A 117 -17.13 2.54 -7.18
C TYR A 117 -15.62 2.62 -7.29
N ASN A 118 -15.10 2.85 -8.49
CA ASN A 118 -13.66 2.92 -8.74
C ASN A 118 -13.00 4.08 -7.99
N ALA A 119 -13.64 5.24 -7.93
CA ALA A 119 -13.15 6.37 -7.15
C ALA A 119 -13.07 6.04 -5.65
N MET A 120 -14.12 5.44 -5.06
CA MET A 120 -14.11 5.02 -3.66
C MET A 120 -12.99 4.00 -3.37
N GLN A 121 -12.86 2.96 -4.22
CA GLN A 121 -11.84 1.94 -4.00
C GLN A 121 -10.42 2.48 -4.20
N SER A 122 -10.23 3.40 -5.15
CA SER A 122 -8.94 4.04 -5.39
C SER A 122 -8.48 4.89 -4.21
N VAL A 123 -9.38 5.62 -3.56
CA VAL A 123 -9.07 6.38 -2.34
C VAL A 123 -8.69 5.43 -1.20
N LEU A 124 -9.50 4.39 -0.96
CA LEU A 124 -9.25 3.44 0.13
C LEU A 124 -7.97 2.62 -0.05
N ALA A 125 -7.59 2.33 -1.29
CA ALA A 125 -6.39 1.54 -1.58
C ALA A 125 -5.10 2.18 -1.07
N TRP A 126 -5.04 3.50 -0.99
CA TRP A 126 -3.89 4.24 -0.44
C TRP A 126 -3.85 4.26 1.08
N ASP A 127 -4.97 4.03 1.73
CA ASP A 127 -5.10 4.07 3.19
C ASP A 127 -5.04 2.68 3.81
N ASN A 128 -5.03 1.61 3.02
CA ASN A 128 -4.92 0.24 3.52
C ASN A 128 -3.50 -0.08 3.95
N ILE A 129 -3.34 -0.46 5.21
CA ILE A 129 -2.05 -0.80 5.81
C ILE A 129 -2.13 -2.18 6.46
N TYR A 130 -1.13 -3.02 6.20
CA TYR A 130 -0.97 -4.27 6.93
C TYR A 130 -0.21 -4.01 8.23
N ASP A 131 -0.85 -4.27 9.36
CA ASP A 131 -0.20 -4.26 10.68
C ASP A 131 0.22 -5.68 11.06
N PRO A 132 1.51 -5.99 11.11
CA PRO A 132 2.00 -7.31 11.47
C PRO A 132 1.76 -7.66 12.94
N GLY A 133 1.58 -6.66 13.83
CA GLY A 133 1.30 -6.89 15.25
C GLY A 133 -0.04 -7.56 15.50
N ILE A 134 -1.07 -7.11 14.77
CA ILE A 134 -2.41 -7.70 14.82
C ILE A 134 -2.67 -8.66 13.64
N ARG A 135 -1.72 -8.77 12.70
CA ARG A 135 -1.78 -9.60 11.48
C ARG A 135 -3.02 -9.34 10.63
N ARG A 136 -3.37 -8.07 10.47
CA ARG A 136 -4.55 -7.63 9.73
C ARG A 136 -4.27 -6.42 8.87
N VAL A 137 -5.06 -6.28 7.82
CA VAL A 137 -5.15 -5.03 7.06
C VAL A 137 -6.16 -4.13 7.75
N ILE A 138 -5.77 -2.90 7.97
CA ILE A 138 -6.60 -1.85 8.57
C ILE A 138 -6.55 -0.61 7.68
N THR A 139 -7.54 0.25 7.85
CA THR A 139 -7.62 1.54 7.15
C THR A 139 -7.53 2.67 8.19
N PRO A 140 -6.31 3.04 8.59
CA PRO A 140 -6.12 4.13 9.54
C PRO A 140 -6.26 5.48 8.84
N VAL A 141 -6.43 6.52 9.62
CA VAL A 141 -6.39 7.90 9.16
C VAL A 141 -5.04 8.51 9.51
N SER A 142 -4.40 9.17 8.54
CA SER A 142 -3.21 9.97 8.82
C SER A 142 -3.62 11.29 9.47
N ARG A 143 -3.11 11.55 10.68
CA ARG A 143 -3.43 12.73 11.48
C ARG A 143 -2.18 13.52 11.84
N ILE A 144 -1.34 13.81 10.85
CA ILE A 144 -0.10 14.58 11.04
C ILE A 144 -0.38 15.93 11.75
N TRP A 145 -1.53 16.51 11.54
CA TRP A 145 -1.95 17.76 12.16
C TRP A 145 -2.44 17.62 13.61
N SER A 146 -2.83 16.42 14.05
CA SER A 146 -3.37 16.18 15.40
C SER A 146 -2.50 15.29 16.28
N SER A 147 -1.61 14.52 15.67
CA SER A 147 -0.64 13.70 16.39
C SER A 147 0.70 13.81 15.69
N GLU A 148 1.70 14.31 16.38
CA GLU A 148 3.07 14.34 15.86
C GLU A 148 3.52 12.88 15.68
N TRP A 149 3.64 12.45 14.45
CA TRP A 149 3.96 11.07 14.07
C TRP A 149 5.30 10.55 14.61
N PHE A 150 6.16 11.46 15.03
CA PHE A 150 7.45 11.17 15.65
C PHE A 150 7.41 11.26 17.19
N ALA A 151 6.37 11.83 17.78
CA ALA A 151 6.28 12.06 19.23
C ALA A 151 5.70 10.87 20.01
N SER A 152 5.01 9.94 19.33
CA SER A 152 4.40 8.77 19.95
C SER A 152 5.08 7.50 19.43
N GLU A 153 5.70 6.73 20.30
CA GLU A 153 6.24 5.42 19.95
C GLU A 153 5.16 4.42 19.52
N ASP A 154 3.92 4.64 19.97
CA ASP A 154 2.80 3.71 19.77
C ASP A 154 1.87 4.08 18.60
N PHE A 155 1.79 5.35 18.20
CA PHE A 155 0.78 5.85 17.26
C PHE A 155 1.32 6.66 16.09
N GLY A 156 2.56 6.55 15.75
CA GLY A 156 3.28 7.28 14.69
C GLY A 156 2.50 7.79 13.47
N GLY A 157 1.62 8.75 13.63
CA GLY A 157 0.94 9.47 12.54
C GLY A 157 -0.25 8.77 11.88
N PHE A 158 -0.44 7.48 12.11
CA PHE A 158 -1.57 6.70 11.59
C PHE A 158 -2.40 6.17 12.75
N THR A 159 -3.65 6.56 12.83
CA THR A 159 -4.54 6.22 13.94
C THR A 159 -5.85 5.66 13.40
N LEU A 160 -6.37 4.62 14.04
CA LEU A 160 -7.75 4.20 13.83
C LEU A 160 -8.66 5.26 14.44
N PHE A 161 -9.38 5.99 13.60
CA PHE A 161 -10.24 7.07 14.06
C PHE A 161 -11.70 6.69 13.91
N CYS A 162 -12.48 6.82 14.98
CA CYS A 162 -13.82 6.29 15.13
C CYS A 162 -14.66 6.30 13.84
N TRP A 163 -15.24 7.43 13.50
CA TRP A 163 -16.13 7.51 12.34
C TRP A 163 -15.41 7.37 10.98
N ASP A 164 -14.19 7.89 10.84
CA ASP A 164 -13.42 7.78 9.60
C ASP A 164 -13.18 6.29 9.25
N THR A 165 -12.77 5.49 10.23
CA THR A 165 -12.54 4.06 10.05
C THR A 165 -13.85 3.30 9.78
N TYR A 166 -14.96 3.68 10.42
CA TYR A 166 -16.26 3.09 10.14
C TYR A 166 -16.77 3.47 8.76
N PHE A 167 -16.64 4.73 8.33
CA PHE A 167 -16.98 5.14 6.96
C PHE A 167 -16.11 4.42 5.92
N ALA A 168 -14.81 4.30 6.15
CA ALA A 168 -13.93 3.50 5.31
C ALA A 168 -14.42 2.05 5.22
N SER A 169 -14.84 1.45 6.34
CA SER A 169 -15.40 0.10 6.36
C SER A 169 -16.70 -0.01 5.55
N MET A 170 -17.58 0.98 5.62
CA MET A 170 -18.80 1.00 4.79
C MET A 170 -18.46 1.08 3.29
N MET A 171 -17.52 1.91 2.89
CA MET A 171 -17.07 2.02 1.50
C MET A 171 -16.38 0.72 1.04
N LEU A 172 -15.55 0.10 1.88
CA LEU A 172 -14.92 -1.19 1.61
C LEU A 172 -15.94 -2.30 1.38
N ALA A 173 -17.06 -2.30 2.13
CA ALA A 173 -18.10 -3.32 2.04
C ALA A 173 -18.74 -3.45 0.65
N VAL A 174 -18.70 -2.40 -0.15
CA VAL A 174 -19.18 -2.42 -1.54
C VAL A 174 -18.37 -3.38 -2.41
N GLY A 175 -17.05 -3.44 -2.16
CA GLY A 175 -16.12 -4.30 -2.93
C GLY A 175 -15.66 -5.55 -2.19
N ASN A 176 -15.37 -5.43 -0.90
CA ASN A 176 -14.79 -6.49 -0.07
C ASN A 176 -15.37 -6.47 1.36
N LYS A 177 -16.40 -7.29 1.59
CA LYS A 177 -17.07 -7.37 2.89
C LYS A 177 -16.16 -7.89 4.01
N GLU A 178 -15.28 -8.85 3.70
CA GLU A 178 -14.39 -9.43 4.70
C GLU A 178 -13.42 -8.38 5.24
N LEU A 179 -12.83 -7.58 4.35
CA LEU A 179 -11.95 -6.48 4.73
C LEU A 179 -12.71 -5.39 5.51
N ALA A 180 -13.94 -5.08 5.10
CA ALA A 180 -14.80 -4.14 5.80
C ALA A 180 -15.09 -4.57 7.24
N TYR A 181 -15.47 -5.84 7.44
CA TYR A 181 -15.70 -6.39 8.77
C TYR A 181 -14.41 -6.43 9.61
N ALA A 182 -13.30 -6.86 9.01
CA ALA A 182 -12.02 -6.87 9.71
C ALA A 182 -11.66 -5.48 10.24
N ASN A 183 -11.81 -4.45 9.40
CA ASN A 183 -11.52 -3.08 9.75
C ASN A 183 -12.45 -2.54 10.87
N ALA A 184 -13.76 -2.78 10.75
CA ALA A 184 -14.75 -2.38 11.77
C ALA A 184 -14.52 -3.09 13.11
N VAL A 185 -14.13 -4.36 13.10
CA VAL A 185 -13.79 -5.11 14.31
C VAL A 185 -12.53 -4.56 14.98
N GLU A 186 -11.49 -4.22 14.22
CA GLU A 186 -10.25 -3.71 14.80
C GLU A 186 -10.43 -2.35 15.45
N ILE A 187 -11.19 -1.42 14.85
CA ILE A 187 -11.50 -0.15 15.52
C ILE A 187 -12.34 -0.36 16.79
N THR A 188 -13.25 -1.32 16.78
CA THR A 188 -14.04 -1.64 17.96
C THR A 188 -13.19 -2.19 19.10
N LYS A 189 -12.20 -3.03 18.80
CA LYS A 189 -11.23 -3.55 19.78
C LYS A 189 -10.26 -2.46 20.28
N ALA A 190 -10.02 -1.43 19.49
CA ALA A 190 -9.17 -0.31 19.89
C ALA A 190 -9.86 0.68 20.81
N ILE A 191 -11.15 0.56 21.07
CA ILE A 191 -11.86 1.34 22.07
C ILE A 191 -11.38 0.87 23.45
N THR A 192 -10.72 1.78 24.16
CA THR A 192 -10.35 1.58 25.56
C THR A 192 -11.42 2.18 26.46
N GLU A 193 -11.75 1.48 27.55
CA GLU A 193 -12.63 2.00 28.61
C GLU A 193 -11.99 3.16 29.36
#